data_53fee645b049685f862b2ccc6ca86d19
#
_entry.id   53fee645b049685f862b2ccc6ca86d19
#
_cell.length_a   1.000
_cell.length_b   1.000
_cell.length_c   1.000
_cell.angle_alpha   90.00
_cell.angle_beta   90.00
_cell.angle_gamma   90.00
#
_symmetry.space_group_name_H-M   'P 1'
#
loop_
_entity.id
_entity.type
_entity.pdbx_description
1 polymer ?
#
loop_
_entity_poly.entity_id
_entity_poly.type
_entity_poly.pdbx_seq_one_letter_code
_entity_poly.pdbx_strand_id
1 'polypeptide(L)'
;MAKKVVRSDEKKSIFGLQVNGPVFFTSSIIIVLSVALTLIFSEDAEKYFTSIQEWVSNNGDWVFILGVNVFLVFMFYLAFSKYGRLKIGGEDARPEFKTLSWFAMLFSAGMGIGLLFWSIAEPVFHFSSPPLSEGGTAEAAREAMNFTFLHWGLHAWGIYALVGLSLAYFTYSRGLPLTIRSVFYPFLGDRIYGIIGDIIDIFAVLATLFGLATSLGFGVQQIAAGLEHVFGIGSGLLTQVSLIGGITLIATASVVLGVDKGVKFLSEWNMRIAILLLLLVVVMGPSIFIFKTFIQNTGSYLSSLLEIATWSESYTNTSWQNSWTVFYWGWWIAWSPFVGMFIARISKGRRIREFILGVLIVPTLVTFFWITAFGSVSIEQIISGDTRLIDAVNDNVATALFVFLEKYPFAIALNVVAVILIAGFFVTSSDSGSLVIDSLTSGGKIDAPVGQRIFWAVSEGAVAAVLLIGGGLQALQTAAIVTGLPFTLILMIMCYSLYKGLKEDMQKHEKKASQKEAENYEEIVRKIVKKRS
;
A
#
# COMPACT_ATOMS: atom_id res chain seq x y z
N MET A 1 19.45 -33.71 -0.60
CA MET A 1 19.09 -33.68 0.85
C MET A 1 19.45 -32.29 1.35
N ALA A 2 18.50 -31.37 1.37
CA ALA A 2 18.69 -30.07 2.00
C ALA A 2 18.59 -30.28 3.50
N LYS A 3 19.69 -30.05 4.23
CA LYS A 3 19.66 -29.97 5.67
C LYS A 3 18.63 -28.92 6.07
N LYS A 4 17.59 -29.37 6.73
CA LYS A 4 16.61 -28.57 7.45
C LYS A 4 17.36 -27.80 8.54
N VAL A 5 17.97 -26.67 8.20
CA VAL A 5 18.43 -25.70 9.20
C VAL A 5 17.21 -24.85 9.53
N VAL A 6 16.27 -25.48 10.23
CA VAL A 6 15.43 -24.74 11.15
C VAL A 6 16.35 -24.41 12.32
N ARG A 7 17.15 -23.35 12.19
CA ARG A 7 17.56 -22.61 13.37
C ARG A 7 16.30 -21.87 13.81
N SER A 8 15.47 -22.58 14.58
CA SER A 8 14.62 -21.90 15.54
C SER A 8 15.57 -21.07 16.39
N ASP A 9 15.62 -19.77 16.14
CA ASP A 9 16.02 -18.84 17.18
C ASP A 9 14.99 -19.07 18.31
N GLU A 10 15.25 -20.02 19.19
CA GLU A 10 14.75 -20.01 20.55
C GLU A 10 15.37 -18.79 21.23
N LYS A 11 15.00 -17.59 20.74
CA LYS A 11 15.31 -16.36 21.42
C LYS A 11 14.51 -16.39 22.69
N LYS A 12 15.26 -16.44 23.81
CA LYS A 12 14.75 -16.29 25.15
C LYS A 12 13.73 -15.15 25.15
N SER A 13 12.54 -15.43 25.64
CA SER A 13 11.55 -14.42 25.94
C SER A 13 12.21 -13.31 26.76
N ILE A 14 12.32 -12.11 26.21
CA ILE A 14 12.83 -10.93 26.91
C ILE A 14 11.62 -10.29 27.57
N PHE A 15 11.52 -10.32 28.89
CA PHE A 15 10.36 -9.80 29.65
C PHE A 15 9.00 -10.37 29.18
N GLY A 16 8.93 -11.63 28.75
CA GLY A 16 7.72 -12.25 28.21
C GLY A 16 7.43 -11.92 26.75
N LEU A 17 8.27 -11.09 26.10
CA LEU A 17 8.15 -10.70 24.68
C LEU A 17 8.88 -11.71 23.78
N GLN A 18 8.30 -12.02 22.63
CA GLN A 18 8.90 -12.88 21.60
C GLN A 18 9.39 -12.03 20.43
N VAL A 19 10.42 -11.23 20.63
CA VAL A 19 10.89 -10.21 19.68
C VAL A 19 12.29 -10.51 19.14
N ASN A 20 12.58 -9.98 17.96
CA ASN A 20 13.94 -9.71 17.54
C ASN A 20 14.42 -8.44 18.27
N GLY A 21 15.19 -8.61 19.35
CA GLY A 21 15.57 -7.54 20.26
C GLY A 21 16.14 -6.29 19.55
N PRO A 22 17.18 -6.42 18.69
CA PRO A 22 17.71 -5.26 17.95
C PRO A 22 16.64 -4.51 17.14
N VAL A 23 15.79 -5.21 16.39
CA VAL A 23 14.76 -4.58 15.57
C VAL A 23 13.69 -3.92 16.44
N PHE A 24 13.14 -4.65 17.41
CA PHE A 24 12.06 -4.16 18.27
C PHE A 24 12.49 -2.92 19.07
N PHE A 25 13.58 -3.02 19.83
CA PHE A 25 13.99 -1.93 20.72
C PHE A 25 14.49 -0.71 19.93
N THR A 26 15.26 -0.90 18.84
CA THR A 26 15.74 0.25 18.05
C THR A 26 14.58 0.98 17.39
N SER A 27 13.65 0.27 16.75
CA SER A 27 12.47 0.89 16.16
C SER A 27 11.62 1.60 17.20
N SER A 28 11.36 0.97 18.35
CA SER A 28 10.59 1.57 19.44
C SER A 28 11.25 2.84 20.00
N ILE A 29 12.57 2.83 20.18
CA ILE A 29 13.32 4.00 20.66
C ILE A 29 13.22 5.15 19.64
N ILE A 30 13.42 4.88 18.35
CA ILE A 30 13.31 5.89 17.30
C ILE A 30 11.90 6.50 17.28
N ILE A 31 10.87 5.68 17.38
CA ILE A 31 9.46 6.12 17.38
C ILE A 31 9.16 6.98 18.61
N VAL A 32 9.55 6.51 19.81
CA VAL A 32 9.33 7.26 21.06
C VAL A 32 10.07 8.59 21.05
N LEU A 33 11.31 8.60 20.55
CA LEU A 33 12.08 9.84 20.39
C LEU A 33 11.42 10.78 19.38
N SER A 34 10.95 10.30 18.24
CA SER A 34 10.23 11.11 17.25
C SER A 34 8.97 11.74 17.84
N VAL A 35 8.17 10.96 18.57
CA VAL A 35 6.98 11.43 19.28
C VAL A 35 7.34 12.48 20.33
N ALA A 36 8.34 12.20 21.18
CA ALA A 36 8.76 13.12 22.22
C ALA A 36 9.31 14.44 21.66
N LEU A 37 10.15 14.40 20.63
CA LEU A 37 10.71 15.59 19.99
C LEU A 37 9.61 16.44 19.33
N THR A 38 8.66 15.81 18.63
CA THR A 38 7.54 16.53 18.03
C THR A 38 6.68 17.25 19.10
N LEU A 39 6.44 16.63 20.26
CA LEU A 39 5.67 17.23 21.33
C LEU A 39 6.44 18.36 22.07
N ILE A 40 7.76 18.16 22.30
CA ILE A 40 8.60 19.15 22.97
C ILE A 40 8.76 20.41 22.11
N PHE A 41 8.90 20.24 20.81
CA PHE A 41 9.12 21.31 19.84
C PHE A 41 7.88 21.58 18.98
N SER A 42 6.69 21.38 19.52
CA SER A 42 5.43 21.44 18.75
C SER A 42 5.20 22.79 18.03
N GLU A 43 5.69 23.91 18.58
CA GLU A 43 5.59 25.25 17.97
C GLU A 43 6.46 25.38 16.70
N ASP A 44 7.60 24.69 16.66
CA ASP A 44 8.52 24.68 15.52
C ASP A 44 8.38 23.42 14.63
N ALA A 45 7.59 22.44 15.06
CA ALA A 45 7.53 21.13 14.42
C ALA A 45 7.11 21.23 12.94
N GLU A 46 6.09 22.04 12.63
CA GLU A 46 5.64 22.27 11.26
C GLU A 46 6.76 22.80 10.36
N LYS A 47 7.55 23.76 10.86
CA LYS A 47 8.70 24.33 10.14
C LYS A 47 9.77 23.25 9.88
N TYR A 48 10.07 22.41 10.88
CA TYR A 48 11.03 21.33 10.70
C TYR A 48 10.52 20.28 9.72
N PHE A 49 9.25 19.88 9.81
CA PHE A 49 8.64 18.94 8.85
C PHE A 49 8.69 19.50 7.43
N THR A 50 8.32 20.75 7.23
CA THR A 50 8.38 21.42 5.92
C THR A 50 9.81 21.43 5.38
N SER A 51 10.79 21.87 6.19
CA SER A 51 12.20 21.91 5.75
C SER A 51 12.77 20.53 5.40
N ILE A 52 12.41 19.50 6.16
CA ILE A 52 12.83 18.12 5.89
C ILE A 52 12.17 17.62 4.61
N GLN A 53 10.89 17.87 4.43
CA GLN A 53 10.17 17.47 3.22
C GLN A 53 10.75 18.14 1.97
N GLU A 54 10.96 19.45 2.01
CA GLU A 54 11.58 20.19 0.91
C GLU A 54 12.97 19.65 0.57
N TRP A 55 13.80 19.36 1.58
CA TRP A 55 15.10 18.79 1.35
C TRP A 55 15.03 17.40 0.69
N VAL A 56 14.16 16.52 1.21
CA VAL A 56 14.00 15.15 0.67
C VAL A 56 13.41 15.20 -0.73
N SER A 57 12.38 16.03 -0.94
CA SER A 57 11.72 16.15 -2.24
C SER A 57 12.65 16.76 -3.30
N ASN A 58 13.37 17.84 -2.98
CA ASN A 58 14.25 18.49 -3.94
C ASN A 58 15.52 17.70 -4.29
N ASN A 59 15.92 16.75 -3.43
CA ASN A 59 17.13 15.94 -3.67
C ASN A 59 16.85 14.48 -3.96
N GLY A 60 15.68 13.97 -3.60
CA GLY A 60 15.31 12.56 -3.68
C GLY A 60 14.16 12.24 -4.63
N ASP A 61 13.51 13.22 -5.21
CA ASP A 61 12.36 13.07 -6.14
C ASP A 61 12.67 12.11 -7.29
N TRP A 62 13.81 12.30 -7.95
CA TRP A 62 14.26 11.45 -9.05
C TRP A 62 14.47 9.99 -8.63
N VAL A 63 14.83 9.73 -7.35
CA VAL A 63 14.98 8.37 -6.82
C VAL A 63 13.63 7.67 -6.75
N PHE A 64 12.59 8.39 -6.29
CA PHE A 64 11.22 7.87 -6.26
C PHE A 64 10.72 7.56 -7.67
N ILE A 65 10.86 8.53 -8.59
CA ILE A 65 10.41 8.38 -9.98
C ILE A 65 11.12 7.22 -10.66
N LEU A 66 12.45 7.19 -10.60
CA LEU A 66 13.23 6.11 -11.18
C LEU A 66 12.88 4.76 -10.55
N GLY A 67 12.84 4.71 -9.22
CA GLY A 67 12.57 3.48 -8.48
C GLY A 67 11.24 2.86 -8.85
N VAL A 68 10.16 3.65 -8.81
CA VAL A 68 8.81 3.16 -9.07
C VAL A 68 8.63 2.70 -10.52
N ASN A 69 9.23 3.41 -11.49
CA ASN A 69 9.27 2.97 -12.88
C ASN A 69 10.06 1.65 -13.04
N VAL A 70 11.22 1.53 -12.38
CA VAL A 70 12.01 0.29 -12.39
C VAL A 70 11.21 -0.87 -11.81
N PHE A 71 10.47 -0.67 -10.72
CA PHE A 71 9.65 -1.72 -10.11
C PHE A 71 8.58 -2.21 -11.08
N LEU A 72 7.85 -1.32 -11.72
CA LEU A 72 6.81 -1.68 -12.68
C LEU A 72 7.37 -2.42 -13.90
N VAL A 73 8.44 -1.91 -14.51
CA VAL A 73 9.11 -2.55 -15.65
C VAL A 73 9.65 -3.92 -15.26
N PHE A 74 10.24 -4.05 -14.08
CA PHE A 74 10.76 -5.31 -13.57
C PHE A 74 9.63 -6.34 -13.35
N MET A 75 8.48 -5.93 -12.83
CA MET A 75 7.31 -6.81 -12.70
C MET A 75 6.83 -7.31 -14.07
N PHE A 76 6.71 -6.44 -15.06
CA PHE A 76 6.36 -6.87 -16.42
C PHE A 76 7.42 -7.81 -17.03
N TYR A 77 8.70 -7.50 -16.85
CA TYR A 77 9.78 -8.39 -17.27
C TYR A 77 9.62 -9.80 -16.66
N LEU A 78 9.37 -9.90 -15.36
CA LEU A 78 9.18 -11.20 -14.71
C LEU A 78 7.92 -11.91 -15.23
N ALA A 79 6.81 -11.20 -15.43
CA ALA A 79 5.56 -11.79 -15.91
C ALA A 79 5.69 -12.38 -17.31
N PHE A 80 6.39 -11.70 -18.23
CA PHE A 80 6.50 -12.12 -19.63
C PHE A 80 7.74 -12.98 -19.94
N SER A 81 8.69 -13.07 -19.00
CA SER A 81 9.87 -13.93 -19.12
C SER A 81 9.58 -15.39 -18.74
N LYS A 82 10.61 -16.22 -18.85
CA LYS A 82 10.60 -17.62 -18.39
C LYS A 82 10.32 -17.77 -16.88
N TYR A 83 10.68 -16.78 -16.08
CA TYR A 83 10.46 -16.76 -14.62
C TYR A 83 8.97 -16.73 -14.25
N GLY A 84 8.13 -16.16 -15.10
CA GLY A 84 6.68 -16.14 -14.91
C GLY A 84 6.02 -17.51 -14.83
N ARG A 85 6.71 -18.58 -15.28
CA ARG A 85 6.22 -19.97 -15.21
C ARG A 85 6.46 -20.61 -13.84
N LEU A 86 7.41 -20.10 -13.05
CA LEU A 86 7.70 -20.62 -11.72
C LEU A 86 6.49 -20.45 -10.80
N LYS A 87 6.33 -21.41 -9.88
CA LYS A 87 5.23 -21.45 -8.93
C LYS A 87 5.72 -21.07 -7.54
N ILE A 88 5.00 -20.18 -6.87
CA ILE A 88 5.30 -19.76 -5.50
C ILE A 88 5.04 -20.95 -4.55
N GLY A 89 6.08 -21.40 -3.87
CA GLY A 89 6.03 -22.57 -2.98
C GLY A 89 6.42 -23.90 -3.66
N GLY A 90 6.90 -23.86 -4.92
CA GLY A 90 7.35 -25.03 -5.67
C GLY A 90 6.28 -25.67 -6.54
N GLU A 91 6.66 -26.68 -7.32
CA GLU A 91 5.79 -27.28 -8.35
C GLU A 91 4.52 -27.92 -7.78
N ASP A 92 4.64 -28.57 -6.63
CA ASP A 92 3.54 -29.28 -5.97
C ASP A 92 2.60 -28.35 -5.17
N ALA A 93 2.97 -27.08 -5.00
CA ALA A 93 2.16 -26.11 -4.28
C ALA A 93 0.84 -25.86 -5.01
N ARG A 94 -0.26 -25.81 -4.25
CA ARG A 94 -1.60 -25.51 -4.79
C ARG A 94 -2.08 -24.18 -4.20
N PRO A 95 -2.83 -23.38 -5.00
CA PRO A 95 -3.47 -22.19 -4.47
C PRO A 95 -4.39 -22.52 -3.30
N GLU A 96 -4.25 -21.78 -2.21
CA GLU A 96 -5.09 -21.94 -1.01
C GLU A 96 -6.49 -21.37 -1.25
N PHE A 97 -6.58 -20.32 -2.07
CA PHE A 97 -7.83 -19.62 -2.39
C PHE A 97 -8.22 -19.80 -3.86
N LYS A 98 -9.53 -19.89 -4.14
CA LYS A 98 -10.04 -19.82 -5.51
C LYS A 98 -9.72 -18.46 -6.14
N THR A 99 -9.56 -18.40 -7.46
CA THR A 99 -9.12 -17.19 -8.18
C THR A 99 -10.02 -15.98 -7.89
N LEU A 100 -11.34 -16.15 -7.90
CA LEU A 100 -12.28 -15.06 -7.61
C LEU A 100 -12.14 -14.55 -6.18
N SER A 101 -11.99 -15.45 -5.19
CA SER A 101 -11.77 -15.06 -3.78
C SER A 101 -10.43 -14.35 -3.61
N TRP A 102 -9.39 -14.81 -4.32
CA TRP A 102 -8.08 -14.16 -4.32
C TRP A 102 -8.15 -12.74 -4.92
N PHE A 103 -8.86 -12.55 -6.04
CA PHE A 103 -9.09 -11.22 -6.61
C PHE A 103 -9.86 -10.30 -5.67
N ALA A 104 -10.87 -10.80 -4.99
CA ALA A 104 -11.62 -10.04 -3.98
C ALA A 104 -10.72 -9.60 -2.81
N MET A 105 -9.81 -10.47 -2.35
CA MET A 105 -8.84 -10.13 -1.31
C MET A 105 -7.78 -9.11 -1.80
N LEU A 106 -7.31 -9.22 -3.05
CA LEU A 106 -6.43 -8.20 -3.65
C LEU A 106 -7.11 -6.84 -3.71
N PHE A 107 -8.37 -6.81 -4.13
CA PHE A 107 -9.15 -5.58 -4.13
C PHE A 107 -9.30 -5.00 -2.73
N SER A 108 -9.64 -5.84 -1.74
CA SER A 108 -9.75 -5.41 -0.34
C SER A 108 -8.46 -4.79 0.20
N ALA A 109 -7.29 -5.23 -0.27
CA ALA A 109 -6.01 -4.65 0.12
C ALA A 109 -5.79 -3.22 -0.42
N GLY A 110 -6.44 -2.87 -1.53
CA GLY A 110 -6.36 -1.54 -2.13
C GLY A 110 -7.46 -0.57 -1.68
N MET A 111 -8.54 -1.10 -1.09
CA MET A 111 -9.62 -0.27 -0.57
C MET A 111 -9.29 0.18 0.85
N GLY A 112 -9.25 1.47 1.05
CA GLY A 112 -8.91 2.03 2.34
C GLY A 112 -9.27 3.51 2.44
N ILE A 113 -8.86 4.11 3.55
CA ILE A 113 -9.07 5.52 3.87
C ILE A 113 -8.59 6.44 2.74
N GLY A 114 -7.39 6.18 2.21
CA GLY A 114 -6.80 7.03 1.18
C GLY A 114 -7.68 7.18 -0.05
N LEU A 115 -8.32 6.09 -0.53
CA LEU A 115 -9.19 6.16 -1.69
C LEU A 115 -10.45 7.00 -1.41
N LEU A 116 -11.03 6.91 -0.21
CA LEU A 116 -12.17 7.76 0.17
C LEU A 116 -11.78 9.22 0.34
N PHE A 117 -10.56 9.47 0.80
CA PHE A 117 -10.05 10.82 1.03
C PHE A 117 -9.72 11.54 -0.29
N TRP A 118 -9.04 10.87 -1.21
CA TRP A 118 -8.45 11.48 -2.39
C TRP A 118 -9.24 11.30 -3.69
N SER A 119 -10.20 10.37 -3.76
CA SER A 119 -10.90 10.06 -5.02
C SER A 119 -11.69 11.23 -5.63
N ILE A 120 -11.98 12.25 -4.85
CA ILE A 120 -12.62 13.49 -5.27
C ILE A 120 -11.62 14.65 -5.22
N ALA A 121 -10.93 14.79 -4.10
CA ALA A 121 -10.06 15.92 -3.86
C ALA A 121 -8.92 16.01 -4.88
N GLU A 122 -8.24 14.91 -5.17
CA GLU A 122 -7.12 14.90 -6.11
C GLU A 122 -7.55 15.28 -7.55
N PRO A 123 -8.58 14.64 -8.16
CA PRO A 123 -9.08 15.07 -9.48
C PRO A 123 -9.50 16.54 -9.51
N VAL A 124 -10.11 17.05 -8.45
CA VAL A 124 -10.53 18.47 -8.37
C VAL A 124 -9.32 19.40 -8.29
N PHE A 125 -8.31 19.09 -7.49
CA PHE A 125 -7.06 19.83 -7.44
C PHE A 125 -6.36 19.87 -8.81
N HIS A 126 -6.20 18.71 -9.44
CA HIS A 126 -5.55 18.63 -10.75
C HIS A 126 -6.35 19.28 -11.85
N PHE A 127 -7.69 19.28 -11.77
CA PHE A 127 -8.54 20.01 -12.70
C PHE A 127 -8.41 21.53 -12.55
N SER A 128 -8.31 22.01 -11.32
CA SER A 128 -8.20 23.43 -11.01
C SER A 128 -6.79 23.97 -11.25
N SER A 129 -5.76 23.16 -10.98
CA SER A 129 -4.35 23.53 -11.08
C SER A 129 -3.52 22.37 -11.67
N PRO A 130 -3.72 22.06 -12.97
CA PRO A 130 -2.96 20.99 -13.63
C PRO A 130 -1.51 21.42 -13.87
N PRO A 131 -0.55 20.48 -13.94
CA PRO A 131 0.86 20.83 -14.12
C PRO A 131 1.25 21.18 -15.57
N LEU A 132 0.49 20.74 -16.59
CA LEU A 132 0.90 20.84 -18.00
C LEU A 132 -0.08 21.66 -18.85
N SER A 133 -1.30 21.94 -18.38
CA SER A 133 -2.33 22.65 -19.12
C SER A 133 -2.95 23.81 -18.32
N GLU A 134 -3.85 24.58 -18.92
CA GLU A 134 -4.63 25.62 -18.24
C GLU A 134 -5.78 24.99 -17.45
N GLY A 135 -5.92 25.38 -16.17
CA GLY A 135 -6.97 24.87 -15.29
C GLY A 135 -8.39 25.18 -15.77
N GLY A 136 -9.35 24.34 -15.39
CA GLY A 136 -10.75 24.51 -15.71
C GLY A 136 -11.13 24.15 -17.17
N THR A 137 -10.21 23.61 -17.96
CA THR A 137 -10.44 23.23 -19.36
C THR A 137 -10.76 21.75 -19.54
N ALA A 138 -11.25 21.36 -20.70
CA ALA A 138 -11.43 19.94 -21.05
C ALA A 138 -10.09 19.17 -21.07
N GLU A 139 -9.00 19.86 -21.38
CA GLU A 139 -7.65 19.30 -21.33
C GLU A 139 -7.21 19.08 -19.90
N ALA A 140 -7.43 20.04 -19.00
CA ALA A 140 -7.19 19.89 -17.56
C ALA A 140 -8.00 18.74 -16.96
N ALA A 141 -9.24 18.52 -17.39
CA ALA A 141 -10.05 17.39 -16.93
C ALA A 141 -9.43 16.04 -17.32
N ARG A 142 -8.93 15.93 -18.56
CA ARG A 142 -8.22 14.73 -19.03
C ARG A 142 -6.91 14.51 -18.29
N GLU A 143 -6.14 15.58 -18.12
CA GLU A 143 -4.86 15.56 -17.42
C GLU A 143 -5.03 15.19 -15.94
N ALA A 144 -6.01 15.77 -15.26
CA ALA A 144 -6.35 15.45 -13.89
C ALA A 144 -6.61 13.95 -13.68
N MET A 145 -7.38 13.35 -14.59
CA MET A 145 -7.65 11.91 -14.50
C MET A 145 -6.43 11.07 -14.85
N ASN A 146 -5.57 11.50 -15.77
CA ASN A 146 -4.34 10.80 -16.13
C ASN A 146 -3.37 10.74 -14.94
N PHE A 147 -3.12 11.86 -14.25
CA PHE A 147 -2.26 11.88 -13.07
C PHE A 147 -2.87 11.13 -11.88
N THR A 148 -4.17 11.28 -11.64
CA THR A 148 -4.84 10.49 -10.60
C THR A 148 -4.74 8.98 -10.89
N PHE A 149 -4.91 8.57 -12.15
CA PHE A 149 -4.73 7.16 -12.53
C PHE A 149 -3.27 6.71 -12.43
N LEU A 150 -2.30 7.60 -12.68
CA LEU A 150 -0.88 7.32 -12.44
C LEU A 150 -0.63 7.01 -10.97
N HIS A 151 -1.12 7.85 -10.07
CA HIS A 151 -0.88 7.73 -8.63
C HIS A 151 -1.55 6.51 -8.00
N TRP A 152 -2.70 6.06 -8.53
CA TRP A 152 -3.52 4.98 -7.96
C TRP A 152 -3.52 3.69 -8.77
N GLY A 153 -2.84 3.67 -9.92
CA GLY A 153 -2.88 2.57 -10.88
C GLY A 153 -1.66 1.67 -10.85
N LEU A 154 -1.17 1.35 -12.04
CA LEU A 154 -0.14 0.33 -12.25
C LEU A 154 1.13 0.54 -11.43
N HIS A 155 1.56 1.79 -11.21
CA HIS A 155 2.78 2.10 -10.47
C HIS A 155 2.65 1.78 -8.98
N ALA A 156 1.55 2.19 -8.34
CA ALA A 156 1.25 1.84 -6.95
C ALA A 156 1.20 0.31 -6.75
N TRP A 157 0.48 -0.37 -7.63
CA TRP A 157 0.37 -1.83 -7.56
C TRP A 157 1.65 -2.55 -7.97
N GLY A 158 2.52 -1.91 -8.77
CA GLY A 158 3.88 -2.38 -9.07
C GLY A 158 4.77 -2.46 -7.83
N ILE A 159 4.70 -1.45 -6.96
CA ILE A 159 5.40 -1.45 -5.65
C ILE A 159 4.92 -2.63 -4.80
N TYR A 160 3.62 -2.78 -4.67
CA TYR A 160 3.04 -3.87 -3.85
C TYR A 160 3.29 -5.25 -4.44
N ALA A 161 3.27 -5.38 -5.76
CA ALA A 161 3.59 -6.63 -6.45
C ALA A 161 5.06 -7.04 -6.21
N LEU A 162 5.99 -6.09 -6.23
CA LEU A 162 7.41 -6.35 -5.96
C LEU A 162 7.61 -6.90 -4.55
N VAL A 163 7.09 -6.20 -3.54
CA VAL A 163 7.26 -6.60 -2.14
C VAL A 163 6.52 -7.91 -1.87
N GLY A 164 5.27 -8.02 -2.33
CA GLY A 164 4.45 -9.21 -2.14
C GLY A 164 5.04 -10.45 -2.80
N LEU A 165 5.52 -10.35 -4.06
CA LEU A 165 6.17 -11.45 -4.74
C LEU A 165 7.47 -11.87 -4.05
N SER A 166 8.28 -10.89 -3.65
CA SER A 166 9.55 -11.15 -2.98
C SER A 166 9.34 -11.90 -1.67
N LEU A 167 8.46 -11.40 -0.81
CA LEU A 167 8.11 -12.05 0.45
C LEU A 167 7.54 -13.46 0.22
N ALA A 168 6.57 -13.61 -0.70
CA ALA A 168 5.96 -14.90 -1.00
C ALA A 168 6.98 -15.90 -1.53
N TYR A 169 7.84 -15.48 -2.46
CA TYR A 169 8.85 -16.34 -3.05
C TYR A 169 9.88 -16.82 -2.02
N PHE A 170 10.47 -15.89 -1.27
CA PHE A 170 11.51 -16.27 -0.30
C PHE A 170 10.95 -17.06 0.88
N THR A 171 9.72 -16.79 1.29
CA THR A 171 9.08 -17.54 2.36
C THR A 171 8.64 -18.92 1.89
N TYR A 172 7.83 -19.00 0.86
CA TYR A 172 7.21 -20.29 0.48
C TYR A 172 8.09 -21.17 -0.41
N SER A 173 8.94 -20.60 -1.27
CA SER A 173 9.81 -21.39 -2.15
C SER A 173 11.18 -21.65 -1.53
N ARG A 174 11.71 -20.76 -0.68
CA ARG A 174 13.03 -20.88 -0.05
C ARG A 174 12.97 -21.26 1.43
N GLY A 175 11.79 -21.21 2.08
CA GLY A 175 11.61 -21.56 3.48
C GLY A 175 12.24 -20.57 4.46
N LEU A 176 12.40 -19.31 4.06
CA LEU A 176 12.92 -18.23 4.89
C LEU A 176 11.81 -17.55 5.71
N PRO A 177 12.15 -16.86 6.81
CA PRO A 177 11.17 -16.09 7.58
C PRO A 177 10.40 -15.06 6.72
N LEU A 178 9.15 -14.76 7.11
CA LEU A 178 8.33 -13.75 6.43
C LEU A 178 8.73 -12.34 6.90
N THR A 179 9.91 -11.88 6.48
CA THR A 179 10.50 -10.57 6.80
C THR A 179 11.21 -9.99 5.60
N ILE A 180 11.38 -8.68 5.57
CA ILE A 180 12.05 -7.98 4.45
C ILE A 180 13.51 -8.42 4.32
N ARG A 181 14.23 -8.64 5.43
CA ARG A 181 15.62 -9.13 5.40
C ARG A 181 15.80 -10.44 4.63
N SER A 182 14.81 -11.32 4.67
CA SER A 182 14.85 -12.64 4.02
C SER A 182 15.02 -12.55 2.51
N VAL A 183 14.53 -11.48 1.91
CA VAL A 183 14.64 -11.24 0.46
C VAL A 183 16.09 -11.11 0.03
N PHE A 184 16.98 -10.66 0.90
CA PHE A 184 18.40 -10.41 0.58
C PHE A 184 19.32 -11.63 0.77
N TYR A 185 18.75 -12.78 1.11
CA TYR A 185 19.51 -14.03 1.28
C TYR A 185 20.40 -14.43 0.09
N PRO A 186 20.00 -14.24 -1.20
CA PRO A 186 20.82 -14.65 -2.34
C PRO A 186 22.23 -14.03 -2.40
N PHE A 187 22.47 -12.88 -1.77
CA PHE A 187 23.81 -12.29 -1.72
C PHE A 187 24.36 -12.01 -0.32
N LEU A 188 23.51 -11.95 0.68
CA LEU A 188 23.98 -11.81 2.08
C LEU A 188 24.17 -13.15 2.78
N GLY A 189 23.52 -14.22 2.28
CA GLY A 189 23.51 -15.50 2.97
C GLY A 189 23.02 -15.36 4.41
N ASP A 190 23.67 -16.05 5.36
CA ASP A 190 23.32 -16.00 6.79
C ASP A 190 23.55 -14.63 7.44
N ARG A 191 24.21 -13.67 6.77
CA ARG A 191 24.36 -12.28 7.26
C ARG A 191 23.03 -11.54 7.38
N ILE A 192 21.96 -12.04 6.77
CA ILE A 192 20.60 -11.52 6.99
C ILE A 192 20.17 -11.63 8.46
N TYR A 193 20.75 -12.53 9.25
CA TYR A 193 20.47 -12.67 10.69
C TYR A 193 21.34 -11.78 11.57
N GLY A 194 22.19 -10.94 10.99
CA GLY A 194 23.05 -9.98 11.68
C GLY A 194 22.57 -8.53 11.50
N ILE A 195 23.47 -7.59 11.81
CA ILE A 195 23.20 -6.14 11.83
C ILE A 195 22.60 -5.62 10.51
N ILE A 196 23.08 -6.11 9.35
CA ILE A 196 22.54 -5.65 8.06
C ILE A 196 21.06 -5.99 7.91
N GLY A 197 20.69 -7.22 8.28
CA GLY A 197 19.28 -7.62 8.28
C GLY A 197 18.45 -6.84 9.29
N ASP A 198 19.01 -6.58 10.48
CA ASP A 198 18.32 -5.78 11.51
C ASP A 198 18.05 -4.36 11.01
N ILE A 199 19.01 -3.71 10.33
CA ILE A 199 18.83 -2.38 9.71
C ILE A 199 17.72 -2.41 8.64
N ILE A 200 17.70 -3.42 7.77
CA ILE A 200 16.66 -3.56 6.74
C ILE A 200 15.27 -3.68 7.36
N ASP A 201 15.10 -4.51 8.39
CA ASP A 201 13.80 -4.69 9.03
C ASP A 201 13.41 -3.47 9.88
N ILE A 202 14.38 -2.74 10.49
CA ILE A 202 14.10 -1.46 11.17
C ILE A 202 13.51 -0.45 10.19
N PHE A 203 14.11 -0.26 9.00
CA PHE A 203 13.53 0.62 7.99
C PHE A 203 12.14 0.17 7.54
N ALA A 204 11.91 -1.15 7.40
CA ALA A 204 10.59 -1.68 7.07
C ALA A 204 9.55 -1.39 8.16
N VAL A 205 9.91 -1.52 9.44
CA VAL A 205 9.04 -1.20 10.58
C VAL A 205 8.71 0.29 10.62
N LEU A 206 9.73 1.17 10.49
CA LEU A 206 9.52 2.62 10.50
C LEU A 206 8.65 3.07 9.30
N ALA A 207 8.97 2.58 8.09
CA ALA A 207 8.16 2.88 6.90
C ALA A 207 6.71 2.44 7.11
N THR A 208 6.48 1.20 7.55
CA THR A 208 5.13 0.68 7.79
C THR A 208 4.37 1.51 8.81
N LEU A 209 4.98 1.84 9.93
CA LEU A 209 4.33 2.58 11.02
C LEU A 209 3.97 4.00 10.59
N PHE A 210 4.90 4.73 9.96
CA PHE A 210 4.64 6.09 9.51
C PHE A 210 3.67 6.13 8.32
N GLY A 211 3.75 5.16 7.40
CA GLY A 211 2.78 5.02 6.32
C GLY A 211 1.35 4.75 6.82
N LEU A 212 1.19 3.87 7.82
CA LEU A 212 -0.09 3.63 8.49
C LEU A 212 -0.58 4.87 9.24
N ALA A 213 0.27 5.51 10.05
CA ALA A 213 -0.07 6.72 10.78
C ALA A 213 -0.56 7.85 9.85
N THR A 214 0.04 7.99 8.67
CA THR A 214 -0.40 8.92 7.62
C THR A 214 -1.84 8.62 7.19
N SER A 215 -2.14 7.36 6.89
CA SER A 215 -3.50 6.94 6.50
C SER A 215 -4.52 7.12 7.61
N LEU A 216 -4.14 6.79 8.86
CA LEU A 216 -4.99 6.97 10.04
C LEU A 216 -5.26 8.45 10.28
N GLY A 217 -4.27 9.32 10.11
CA GLY A 217 -4.41 10.76 10.20
C GLY A 217 -5.41 11.33 9.17
N PHE A 218 -5.32 10.90 7.91
CA PHE A 218 -6.31 11.26 6.88
C PHE A 218 -7.72 10.79 7.25
N GLY A 219 -7.83 9.56 7.73
CA GLY A 219 -9.13 9.01 8.14
C GLY A 219 -9.78 9.80 9.26
N VAL A 220 -9.01 10.19 10.25
CA VAL A 220 -9.52 10.99 11.38
C VAL A 220 -9.93 12.40 10.96
N GLN A 221 -9.15 13.06 10.13
CA GLN A 221 -9.53 14.36 9.57
C GLN A 221 -10.84 14.25 8.80
N GLN A 222 -10.99 13.20 7.99
CA GLN A 222 -12.21 12.98 7.22
C GLN A 222 -13.40 12.61 8.11
N ILE A 223 -13.23 11.77 9.14
CA ILE A 223 -14.30 11.48 10.10
C ILE A 223 -14.73 12.75 10.82
N ALA A 224 -13.79 13.57 11.32
CA ALA A 224 -14.07 14.81 12.01
C ALA A 224 -14.83 15.79 11.10
N ALA A 225 -14.39 15.97 9.86
CA ALA A 225 -15.09 16.78 8.86
C ALA A 225 -16.51 16.25 8.57
N GLY A 226 -16.69 14.94 8.49
CA GLY A 226 -18.01 14.34 8.31
C GLY A 226 -18.94 14.53 9.51
N LEU A 227 -18.41 14.45 10.73
CA LEU A 227 -19.18 14.72 11.95
C LEU A 227 -19.60 16.19 12.04
N GLU A 228 -18.73 17.12 11.64
CA GLU A 228 -19.09 18.53 11.55
C GLU A 228 -20.14 18.77 10.48
N HIS A 229 -19.97 18.19 9.30
CA HIS A 229 -20.89 18.35 8.17
C HIS A 229 -22.30 17.81 8.45
N VAL A 230 -22.41 16.65 9.13
CA VAL A 230 -23.70 15.98 9.37
C VAL A 230 -24.35 16.41 10.70
N PHE A 231 -23.55 16.55 11.75
CA PHE A 231 -24.05 16.72 13.13
C PHE A 231 -23.66 18.07 13.75
N GLY A 232 -22.86 18.93 13.07
CA GLY A 232 -22.38 20.19 13.61
C GLY A 232 -21.34 20.02 14.73
N ILE A 233 -20.71 18.87 14.85
CA ILE A 233 -19.64 18.62 15.83
C ILE A 233 -18.34 19.17 15.24
N GLY A 234 -17.76 20.20 15.87
CA GLY A 234 -16.56 20.85 15.34
C GLY A 234 -15.41 19.89 15.06
N SER A 235 -14.73 20.08 13.92
CA SER A 235 -13.64 19.23 13.42
C SER A 235 -12.24 19.60 13.93
N GLY A 236 -12.15 20.40 14.98
CA GLY A 236 -10.89 20.89 15.52
C GLY A 236 -9.99 19.77 16.07
N LEU A 237 -8.75 20.15 16.41
CA LEU A 237 -7.70 19.22 16.86
C LEU A 237 -8.14 18.33 18.03
N LEU A 238 -8.88 18.88 19.01
CA LEU A 238 -9.39 18.11 20.15
C LEU A 238 -10.30 16.97 19.70
N THR A 239 -11.22 17.22 18.75
CA THR A 239 -12.09 16.20 18.17
C THR A 239 -11.27 15.13 17.47
N GLN A 240 -10.29 15.53 16.65
CA GLN A 240 -9.42 14.60 15.92
C GLN A 240 -8.62 13.69 16.87
N VAL A 241 -7.97 14.26 17.89
CA VAL A 241 -7.20 13.49 18.87
C VAL A 241 -8.11 12.57 19.69
N SER A 242 -9.31 13.03 20.06
CA SER A 242 -10.31 12.20 20.76
C SER A 242 -10.78 11.02 19.90
N LEU A 243 -10.99 11.24 18.61
CA LEU A 243 -11.33 10.18 17.64
C LEU A 243 -10.20 9.17 17.50
N ILE A 244 -8.93 9.62 17.38
CA ILE A 244 -7.77 8.70 17.35
C ILE A 244 -7.77 7.85 18.61
N GLY A 245 -7.89 8.46 19.79
CA GLY A 245 -7.91 7.75 21.07
C GLY A 245 -9.02 6.71 21.12
N GLY A 246 -10.25 7.10 20.78
CA GLY A 246 -11.41 6.21 20.79
C GLY A 246 -11.28 5.05 19.80
N ILE A 247 -10.87 5.32 18.57
CA ILE A 247 -10.73 4.28 17.53
C ILE A 247 -9.53 3.36 17.84
N THR A 248 -8.42 3.91 18.35
CA THR A 248 -7.26 3.10 18.80
C THR A 248 -7.65 2.18 19.95
N LEU A 249 -8.48 2.63 20.89
CA LEU A 249 -9.03 1.78 21.95
C LEU A 249 -9.88 0.62 21.39
N ILE A 250 -10.73 0.90 20.40
CA ILE A 250 -11.53 -0.14 19.72
C ILE A 250 -10.63 -1.14 19.00
N ALA A 251 -9.64 -0.66 18.23
CA ALA A 251 -8.67 -1.51 17.54
C ALA A 251 -7.87 -2.36 18.54
N THR A 252 -7.40 -1.76 19.64
CA THR A 252 -6.67 -2.47 20.71
C THR A 252 -7.55 -3.53 21.39
N ALA A 253 -8.81 -3.22 21.66
CA ALA A 253 -9.76 -4.18 22.21
C ALA A 253 -9.98 -5.36 21.25
N SER A 254 -10.08 -5.10 19.94
CA SER A 254 -10.15 -6.14 18.90
C SER A 254 -8.93 -7.06 18.96
N VAL A 255 -7.73 -6.52 19.07
CA VAL A 255 -6.47 -7.27 19.21
C VAL A 255 -6.47 -8.16 20.47
N VAL A 256 -6.91 -7.63 21.62
CA VAL A 256 -6.93 -8.34 22.91
C VAL A 256 -7.92 -9.51 22.90
N LEU A 257 -9.09 -9.30 22.30
CA LEU A 257 -10.14 -10.31 22.25
C LEU A 257 -9.80 -11.49 21.33
N GLY A 258 -8.67 -11.40 20.61
CA GLY A 258 -8.20 -12.48 19.72
C GLY A 258 -9.13 -12.72 18.54
N VAL A 259 -9.68 -11.67 18.02
CA VAL A 259 -10.83 -11.72 17.13
C VAL A 259 -10.43 -11.87 15.67
N ASP A 260 -9.77 -12.98 15.29
CA ASP A 260 -9.70 -13.37 13.87
C ASP A 260 -11.09 -13.35 13.21
N LYS A 261 -12.13 -13.66 13.97
CA LYS A 261 -13.52 -13.60 13.49
C LYS A 261 -14.06 -12.17 13.42
N GLY A 262 -13.71 -11.28 14.35
CA GLY A 262 -14.25 -9.90 14.40
C GLY A 262 -13.62 -9.01 13.35
N VAL A 263 -12.30 -9.05 13.19
CA VAL A 263 -11.60 -8.31 12.14
C VAL A 263 -12.06 -8.75 10.76
N LYS A 264 -12.16 -10.06 10.54
CA LYS A 264 -12.68 -10.59 9.28
C LYS A 264 -14.12 -10.11 9.03
N PHE A 265 -14.99 -10.16 10.04
CA PHE A 265 -16.36 -9.70 9.93
C PHE A 265 -16.42 -8.20 9.59
N LEU A 266 -15.66 -7.37 10.31
CA LEU A 266 -15.62 -5.92 10.05
C LEU A 266 -15.06 -5.60 8.67
N SER A 267 -13.98 -6.26 8.22
CA SER A 267 -13.42 -6.10 6.88
C SER A 267 -14.41 -6.50 5.79
N GLU A 268 -15.13 -7.60 5.96
CA GLU A 268 -16.18 -8.03 5.01
C GLU A 268 -17.33 -7.02 4.94
N TRP A 269 -17.75 -6.46 6.07
CA TRP A 269 -18.80 -5.43 6.10
C TRP A 269 -18.33 -4.12 5.48
N ASN A 270 -17.12 -3.66 5.80
CA ASN A 270 -16.54 -2.48 5.17
C ASN A 270 -16.53 -2.61 3.64
N MET A 271 -16.10 -3.78 3.13
CA MET A 271 -16.08 -4.03 1.69
C MET A 271 -17.50 -3.99 1.09
N ARG A 272 -18.48 -4.60 1.74
CA ARG A 272 -19.88 -4.57 1.28
C ARG A 272 -20.44 -3.15 1.26
N ILE A 273 -20.17 -2.37 2.30
CA ILE A 273 -20.61 -0.97 2.40
C ILE A 273 -19.92 -0.13 1.32
N ALA A 274 -18.62 -0.32 1.08
CA ALA A 274 -17.88 0.39 0.03
C ALA A 274 -18.46 0.08 -1.36
N ILE A 275 -18.70 -1.19 -1.67
CA ILE A 275 -19.33 -1.60 -2.93
C ILE A 275 -20.73 -1.02 -3.05
N LEU A 276 -21.53 -1.04 -1.97
CA LEU A 276 -22.87 -0.46 -1.96
C LEU A 276 -22.80 1.05 -2.24
N LEU A 277 -21.90 1.79 -1.57
CA LEU A 277 -21.72 3.22 -1.81
C LEU A 277 -21.36 3.51 -3.27
N LEU A 278 -20.41 2.75 -3.85
CA LEU A 278 -20.05 2.87 -5.26
C LEU A 278 -21.26 2.60 -6.17
N LEU A 279 -22.02 1.53 -5.91
CA LEU A 279 -23.20 1.21 -6.72
C LEU A 279 -24.28 2.28 -6.62
N LEU A 280 -24.49 2.86 -5.43
CA LEU A 280 -25.44 3.95 -5.26
C LEU A 280 -25.00 5.19 -6.05
N VAL A 281 -23.73 5.57 -5.98
CA VAL A 281 -23.17 6.68 -6.77
C VAL A 281 -23.33 6.43 -8.28
N VAL A 282 -23.07 5.21 -8.75
CA VAL A 282 -23.21 4.86 -10.17
C VAL A 282 -24.68 4.87 -10.63
N VAL A 283 -25.58 4.27 -9.84
CA VAL A 283 -26.99 4.11 -10.26
C VAL A 283 -27.78 5.40 -10.12
N MET A 284 -27.51 6.18 -9.08
CA MET A 284 -28.22 7.44 -8.80
C MET A 284 -27.56 8.64 -9.49
N GLY A 285 -26.34 8.51 -9.93
CA GLY A 285 -25.55 9.52 -10.64
C GLY A 285 -25.64 9.36 -12.17
N PRO A 286 -24.76 10.05 -12.91
CA PRO A 286 -24.76 10.05 -14.37
C PRO A 286 -24.11 8.76 -14.91
N SER A 287 -24.75 7.60 -14.78
CA SER A 287 -24.22 6.27 -15.11
C SER A 287 -23.58 6.20 -16.50
N ILE A 288 -24.24 6.76 -17.54
CA ILE A 288 -23.73 6.73 -18.93
C ILE A 288 -22.44 7.53 -19.02
N PHE A 289 -22.35 8.68 -18.36
CA PHE A 289 -21.14 9.48 -18.31
C PHE A 289 -20.01 8.72 -17.63
N ILE A 290 -20.27 8.06 -16.50
CA ILE A 290 -19.28 7.25 -15.76
C ILE A 290 -18.69 6.16 -16.66
N PHE A 291 -19.51 5.38 -17.37
CA PHE A 291 -19.01 4.33 -18.27
C PHE A 291 -18.24 4.89 -19.45
N LYS A 292 -18.70 6.00 -20.07
CA LYS A 292 -18.00 6.66 -21.16
C LYS A 292 -16.63 7.19 -20.72
N THR A 293 -16.59 7.89 -19.58
CA THR A 293 -15.34 8.47 -19.06
C THR A 293 -14.39 7.41 -18.52
N PHE A 294 -14.88 6.30 -17.97
CA PHE A 294 -14.03 5.17 -17.59
C PHE A 294 -13.22 4.62 -18.78
N ILE A 295 -13.89 4.39 -19.92
CA ILE A 295 -13.22 3.92 -21.13
C ILE A 295 -12.23 4.97 -21.65
N GLN A 296 -12.69 6.24 -21.74
CA GLN A 296 -11.88 7.35 -22.26
C GLN A 296 -10.64 7.60 -21.39
N ASN A 297 -10.80 7.70 -20.07
CA ASN A 297 -9.72 7.98 -19.13
C ASN A 297 -8.71 6.83 -19.08
N THR A 298 -9.19 5.57 -19.14
CA THR A 298 -8.29 4.41 -19.22
C THR A 298 -7.44 4.45 -20.49
N GLY A 299 -8.04 4.76 -21.64
CA GLY A 299 -7.32 4.91 -22.90
C GLY A 299 -6.33 6.08 -22.87
N SER A 300 -6.75 7.23 -22.35
CA SER A 300 -5.91 8.42 -22.19
C SER A 300 -4.70 8.14 -21.30
N TYR A 301 -4.92 7.54 -20.13
CA TYR A 301 -3.86 7.12 -19.21
C TYR A 301 -2.84 6.20 -19.89
N LEU A 302 -3.31 5.16 -20.59
CA LEU A 302 -2.40 4.21 -21.25
C LEU A 302 -1.59 4.86 -22.37
N SER A 303 -2.16 5.83 -23.09
CA SER A 303 -1.47 6.54 -24.17
C SER A 303 -0.43 7.54 -23.65
N SER A 304 -0.67 8.19 -22.51
CA SER A 304 0.24 9.17 -21.89
C SER A 304 1.16 8.57 -20.83
N LEU A 305 1.05 7.27 -20.54
CA LEU A 305 1.70 6.63 -19.40
C LEU A 305 3.20 6.89 -19.30
N LEU A 306 3.94 6.75 -20.40
CA LEU A 306 5.40 6.96 -20.39
C LEU A 306 5.76 8.42 -20.13
N GLU A 307 5.02 9.35 -20.72
CA GLU A 307 5.22 10.79 -20.54
C GLU A 307 5.02 11.19 -19.08
N ILE A 308 3.83 10.92 -18.52
CA ILE A 308 3.50 11.33 -17.15
C ILE A 308 4.28 10.56 -16.07
N ALA A 309 4.65 9.30 -16.32
CA ALA A 309 5.41 8.48 -15.37
C ALA A 309 6.89 8.87 -15.27
N THR A 310 7.44 9.50 -16.31
CA THR A 310 8.83 9.98 -16.34
C THR A 310 8.96 11.49 -16.23
N TRP A 311 7.83 12.19 -16.15
CA TRP A 311 7.83 13.63 -15.95
C TRP A 311 8.39 13.98 -14.59
N SER A 312 9.40 14.85 -14.56
CA SER A 312 10.20 15.18 -13.38
C SER A 312 10.29 16.68 -13.11
N GLU A 313 9.43 17.49 -13.74
CA GLU A 313 9.39 18.96 -13.57
C GLU A 313 10.75 19.66 -13.75
N SER A 314 11.70 19.02 -14.47
CA SER A 314 13.09 19.46 -14.57
C SER A 314 13.30 20.83 -15.25
N TYR A 315 12.34 21.31 -16.04
CA TYR A 315 12.39 22.57 -16.78
C TYR A 315 11.42 23.64 -16.23
N THR A 316 10.63 23.26 -15.25
CA THR A 316 9.70 24.14 -14.53
C THR A 316 9.95 24.01 -13.04
N ASN A 317 9.55 24.95 -12.24
CA ASN A 317 9.75 24.90 -10.79
C ASN A 317 8.47 25.32 -10.07
N THR A 318 7.40 24.54 -10.27
CA THR A 318 6.11 24.79 -9.64
C THR A 318 5.94 24.00 -8.32
N SER A 319 6.83 23.05 -8.05
CA SER A 319 6.77 22.12 -6.92
C SER A 319 5.54 21.20 -6.93
N TRP A 320 4.83 21.12 -8.07
CA TRP A 320 3.64 20.29 -8.20
C TRP A 320 3.98 18.81 -8.05
N GLN A 321 5.03 18.36 -8.73
CA GLN A 321 5.49 16.97 -8.67
C GLN A 321 5.90 16.56 -7.25
N ASN A 322 6.60 17.43 -6.53
CA ASN A 322 7.01 17.19 -5.15
C ASN A 322 5.81 17.07 -4.21
N SER A 323 4.78 17.89 -4.43
CA SER A 323 3.57 17.89 -3.60
C SER A 323 2.67 16.69 -3.87
N TRP A 324 2.71 16.12 -5.07
CA TRP A 324 1.79 15.06 -5.50
C TRP A 324 2.49 13.73 -5.79
N THR A 325 3.21 13.62 -6.88
CA THR A 325 3.81 12.35 -7.32
C THR A 325 4.81 11.79 -6.31
N VAL A 326 5.70 12.64 -5.78
CA VAL A 326 6.68 12.24 -4.77
C VAL A 326 6.01 11.82 -3.46
N PHE A 327 4.98 12.55 -3.05
CA PHE A 327 4.18 12.18 -1.89
C PHE A 327 3.52 10.80 -2.08
N TYR A 328 2.85 10.56 -3.20
CA TYR A 328 2.20 9.27 -3.46
C TYR A 328 3.22 8.13 -3.50
N TRP A 329 4.35 8.30 -4.16
CA TRP A 329 5.39 7.27 -4.18
C TRP A 329 5.96 7.01 -2.79
N GLY A 330 6.26 8.04 -2.03
CA GLY A 330 6.70 7.92 -0.63
C GLY A 330 5.69 7.15 0.22
N TRP A 331 4.41 7.50 0.10
CA TRP A 331 3.32 6.88 0.86
C TRP A 331 3.13 5.40 0.48
N TRP A 332 3.04 5.08 -0.83
CA TRP A 332 2.90 3.70 -1.27
C TRP A 332 4.10 2.82 -0.92
N ILE A 333 5.31 3.35 -1.02
CA ILE A 333 6.54 2.65 -0.63
C ILE A 333 6.54 2.41 0.87
N ALA A 334 6.20 3.41 1.69
CA ALA A 334 6.08 3.26 3.14
C ALA A 334 5.01 2.20 3.52
N TRP A 335 3.91 2.14 2.78
CA TRP A 335 2.83 1.16 2.98
C TRP A 335 3.14 -0.24 2.46
N SER A 336 4.14 -0.36 1.61
CA SER A 336 4.40 -1.59 0.85
C SER A 336 4.77 -2.82 1.69
N PRO A 337 5.45 -2.74 2.85
CA PRO A 337 5.66 -3.93 3.68
C PRO A 337 4.35 -4.51 4.22
N PHE A 338 3.41 -3.64 4.60
CA PHE A 338 2.09 -4.03 5.08
C PHE A 338 1.28 -4.73 3.99
N VAL A 339 1.03 -4.04 2.87
CA VAL A 339 0.24 -4.58 1.76
C VAL A 339 0.94 -5.78 1.12
N GLY A 340 2.26 -5.71 0.94
CA GLY A 340 3.05 -6.80 0.36
C GLY A 340 3.01 -8.07 1.21
N MET A 341 3.08 -7.96 2.54
CA MET A 341 2.95 -9.12 3.43
C MET A 341 1.57 -9.76 3.33
N PHE A 342 0.51 -8.94 3.27
CA PHE A 342 -0.85 -9.45 3.08
C PHE A 342 -0.97 -10.20 1.75
N ILE A 343 -0.55 -9.58 0.63
CA ILE A 343 -0.59 -10.20 -0.70
C ILE A 343 0.23 -11.49 -0.73
N ALA A 344 1.42 -11.50 -0.10
CA ALA A 344 2.25 -12.68 -0.02
C ALA A 344 1.52 -13.86 0.64
N ARG A 345 0.85 -13.60 1.76
CA ARG A 345 0.15 -14.65 2.55
C ARG A 345 -0.98 -15.33 1.77
N ILE A 346 -1.68 -14.60 0.92
CA ILE A 346 -2.83 -15.13 0.17
C ILE A 346 -2.44 -15.73 -1.20
N SER A 347 -1.15 -15.68 -1.59
CA SER A 347 -0.73 -15.98 -2.97
C SER A 347 0.10 -17.26 -3.13
N LYS A 348 0.27 -18.05 -2.06
CA LYS A 348 0.94 -19.36 -2.15
C LYS A 348 0.31 -20.24 -3.22
N GLY A 349 1.13 -20.93 -3.99
CA GLY A 349 0.69 -21.86 -5.05
C GLY A 349 0.35 -21.20 -6.38
N ARG A 350 0.34 -19.86 -6.49
CA ARG A 350 0.15 -19.14 -7.76
C ARG A 350 1.42 -19.17 -8.60
N ARG A 351 1.26 -19.11 -9.93
CA ARG A 351 2.41 -18.86 -10.82
C ARG A 351 2.79 -17.38 -10.72
N ILE A 352 4.09 -17.09 -10.87
CA ILE A 352 4.60 -15.70 -10.80
C ILE A 352 3.88 -14.80 -11.81
N ARG A 353 3.64 -15.26 -13.05
CA ARG A 353 2.86 -14.51 -14.04
C ARG A 353 1.44 -14.23 -13.57
N GLU A 354 0.74 -15.24 -13.08
CA GLU A 354 -0.62 -15.10 -12.54
C GLU A 354 -0.67 -14.11 -11.37
N PHE A 355 0.32 -14.22 -10.46
CA PHE A 355 0.47 -13.30 -9.34
C PHE A 355 0.63 -11.86 -9.83
N ILE A 356 1.61 -11.60 -10.69
CA ILE A 356 1.93 -10.24 -11.13
C ILE A 356 0.74 -9.62 -11.88
N LEU A 357 0.18 -10.32 -12.86
CA LEU A 357 -0.93 -9.81 -13.65
C LEU A 357 -2.18 -9.62 -12.79
N GLY A 358 -2.45 -10.52 -11.85
CA GLY A 358 -3.57 -10.39 -10.92
C GLY A 358 -3.42 -9.16 -10.01
N VAL A 359 -2.23 -8.95 -9.42
CA VAL A 359 -1.97 -7.83 -8.52
C VAL A 359 -1.93 -6.49 -9.27
N LEU A 360 -1.38 -6.45 -10.48
CA LEU A 360 -1.30 -5.21 -11.27
C LEU A 360 -2.66 -4.82 -11.86
N ILE A 361 -3.40 -5.74 -12.45
CA ILE A 361 -4.55 -5.39 -13.31
C ILE A 361 -5.84 -5.29 -12.49
N VAL A 362 -6.13 -6.28 -11.64
CA VAL A 362 -7.45 -6.36 -10.99
C VAL A 362 -7.70 -5.16 -10.08
N PRO A 363 -6.83 -4.84 -9.11
CA PRO A 363 -7.05 -3.68 -8.26
C PRO A 363 -6.98 -2.35 -9.04
N THR A 364 -6.08 -2.23 -10.02
CA THR A 364 -5.98 -1.02 -10.86
C THR A 364 -7.30 -0.72 -11.57
N LEU A 365 -7.92 -1.70 -12.21
CA LEU A 365 -9.21 -1.48 -12.90
C LEU A 365 -10.33 -1.10 -11.94
N VAL A 366 -10.38 -1.71 -10.77
CA VAL A 366 -11.38 -1.37 -9.77
C VAL A 366 -11.15 0.05 -9.22
N THR A 367 -9.91 0.42 -8.93
CA THR A 367 -9.55 1.76 -8.49
C THR A 367 -9.87 2.81 -9.57
N PHE A 368 -9.57 2.52 -10.84
CA PHE A 368 -9.92 3.40 -11.97
C PHE A 368 -11.42 3.62 -12.08
N PHE A 369 -12.20 2.55 -11.92
CA PHE A 369 -13.66 2.67 -11.95
C PHE A 369 -14.18 3.49 -10.75
N TRP A 370 -13.64 3.28 -9.55
CA TRP A 370 -13.95 4.06 -8.37
C TRP A 370 -13.64 5.55 -8.58
N ILE A 371 -12.40 5.87 -8.95
CA ILE A 371 -11.96 7.26 -9.19
C ILE A 371 -12.76 7.90 -10.32
N THR A 372 -13.16 7.15 -11.34
CA THR A 372 -14.05 7.68 -12.38
C THR A 372 -15.42 8.03 -11.82
N ALA A 373 -16.02 7.15 -11.01
CA ALA A 373 -17.36 7.37 -10.46
C ALA A 373 -17.40 8.58 -9.50
N PHE A 374 -16.33 8.81 -8.77
CA PHE A 374 -16.25 9.94 -7.83
C PHE A 374 -15.56 11.16 -8.46
N GLY A 375 -14.36 11.01 -8.99
CA GLY A 375 -13.54 12.11 -9.48
C GLY A 375 -14.01 12.70 -10.82
N SER A 376 -14.31 11.86 -11.83
CA SER A 376 -14.82 12.42 -13.10
C SER A 376 -16.18 13.08 -12.93
N VAL A 377 -17.05 12.53 -12.06
CA VAL A 377 -18.34 13.14 -11.77
C VAL A 377 -18.18 14.46 -11.00
N SER A 378 -17.18 14.56 -10.11
CA SER A 378 -16.86 15.82 -9.43
C SER A 378 -16.43 16.92 -10.43
N ILE A 379 -15.56 16.55 -11.37
CA ILE A 379 -15.15 17.49 -12.45
C ILE A 379 -16.36 17.89 -13.31
N GLU A 380 -17.25 16.96 -13.65
CA GLU A 380 -18.47 17.24 -14.40
C GLU A 380 -19.41 18.20 -13.66
N GLN A 381 -19.57 18.04 -12.34
CA GLN A 381 -20.34 18.96 -11.51
C GLN A 381 -19.76 20.37 -11.56
N ILE A 382 -18.43 20.52 -11.49
CA ILE A 382 -17.75 21.82 -11.57
C ILE A 382 -17.96 22.45 -12.97
N ILE A 383 -17.77 21.69 -14.05
CA ILE A 383 -17.99 22.16 -15.42
C ILE A 383 -19.45 22.59 -15.63
N SER A 384 -20.39 21.92 -14.96
CA SER A 384 -21.82 22.27 -15.00
C SER A 384 -22.18 23.48 -14.13
N GLY A 385 -21.20 24.13 -13.47
CA GLY A 385 -21.35 25.39 -12.73
C GLY A 385 -21.44 25.25 -11.22
N ASP A 386 -21.24 24.07 -10.63
CA ASP A 386 -21.18 23.89 -9.18
C ASP A 386 -19.73 23.95 -8.65
N THR A 387 -19.29 25.13 -8.26
CA THR A 387 -17.90 25.36 -7.79
C THR A 387 -17.68 25.00 -6.31
N ARG A 388 -18.71 24.58 -5.56
CA ARG A 388 -18.60 24.26 -4.13
C ARG A 388 -17.54 23.19 -3.83
N LEU A 389 -17.29 22.27 -4.77
CA LEU A 389 -16.22 21.29 -4.60
C LEU A 389 -14.83 21.92 -4.65
N ILE A 390 -14.62 22.96 -5.47
CA ILE A 390 -13.35 23.70 -5.50
C ILE A 390 -13.13 24.40 -4.15
N ASP A 391 -14.17 25.08 -3.65
CA ASP A 391 -14.11 25.76 -2.36
C ASP A 391 -13.85 24.75 -1.23
N ALA A 392 -14.58 23.64 -1.18
CA ALA A 392 -14.41 22.58 -0.19
C ALA A 392 -12.98 22.00 -0.19
N VAL A 393 -12.41 21.75 -1.37
CA VAL A 393 -11.06 21.21 -1.49
C VAL A 393 -9.99 22.20 -1.06
N ASN A 394 -10.19 23.49 -1.35
CA ASN A 394 -9.24 24.54 -0.96
C ASN A 394 -9.33 24.89 0.53
N ASP A 395 -10.52 24.91 1.11
CA ASP A 395 -10.72 25.30 2.50
C ASP A 395 -10.41 24.14 3.46
N ASN A 396 -10.94 22.94 3.15
CA ASN A 396 -10.70 21.73 3.93
C ASN A 396 -10.90 20.48 3.07
N VAL A 397 -9.81 19.94 2.56
CA VAL A 397 -9.80 18.77 1.66
C VAL A 397 -10.61 17.57 2.20
N ALA A 398 -10.68 17.41 3.52
CA ALA A 398 -11.41 16.31 4.15
C ALA A 398 -12.94 16.39 3.97
N THR A 399 -13.47 17.56 3.59
CA THR A 399 -14.92 17.76 3.36
C THR A 399 -15.38 17.35 1.96
N ALA A 400 -14.46 17.18 1.01
CA ALA A 400 -14.78 16.98 -0.40
C ALA A 400 -15.78 15.84 -0.67
N LEU A 401 -15.62 14.70 0.02
CA LEU A 401 -16.53 13.55 -0.12
C LEU A 401 -17.97 13.90 0.32
N PHE A 402 -18.10 14.64 1.42
CA PHE A 402 -19.41 14.97 2.00
C PHE A 402 -20.14 15.99 1.13
N VAL A 403 -19.45 17.00 0.63
CA VAL A 403 -19.99 17.99 -0.32
C VAL A 403 -20.40 17.32 -1.64
N PHE A 404 -19.61 16.38 -2.15
CA PHE A 404 -19.95 15.60 -3.33
C PHE A 404 -21.25 14.80 -3.14
N LEU A 405 -21.40 14.14 -2.00
CA LEU A 405 -22.57 13.32 -1.73
C LEU A 405 -23.86 14.12 -1.50
N GLU A 406 -23.77 15.44 -1.23
CA GLU A 406 -24.95 16.33 -1.13
C GLU A 406 -25.81 16.36 -2.39
N LYS A 407 -25.22 16.09 -3.56
CA LYS A 407 -25.93 16.04 -4.84
C LYS A 407 -26.80 14.82 -5.05
N TYR A 408 -26.64 13.83 -4.18
CA TYR A 408 -27.35 12.56 -4.31
C TYR A 408 -28.60 12.53 -3.44
N PRO A 409 -29.67 11.81 -3.86
CA PRO A 409 -30.79 11.53 -2.99
C PRO A 409 -30.32 10.87 -1.69
N PHE A 410 -30.95 11.23 -0.56
CA PHE A 410 -30.60 10.74 0.77
C PHE A 410 -29.19 11.15 1.23
N ALA A 411 -28.70 12.33 0.86
CA ALA A 411 -27.36 12.84 1.15
C ALA A 411 -26.92 12.64 2.61
N ILE A 412 -27.79 12.95 3.57
CA ILE A 412 -27.49 12.76 5.01
C ILE A 412 -27.18 11.29 5.32
N ALA A 413 -27.98 10.36 4.80
CA ALA A 413 -27.74 8.94 5.02
C ALA A 413 -26.44 8.46 4.35
N LEU A 414 -26.14 8.94 3.13
CA LEU A 414 -24.90 8.62 2.44
C LEU A 414 -23.69 9.17 3.19
N ASN A 415 -23.77 10.38 3.73
CA ASN A 415 -22.70 10.99 4.52
C ASN A 415 -22.47 10.24 5.84
N VAL A 416 -23.53 9.80 6.53
CA VAL A 416 -23.39 8.94 7.72
C VAL A 416 -22.74 7.61 7.37
N VAL A 417 -23.16 6.97 6.26
CA VAL A 417 -22.56 5.72 5.78
C VAL A 417 -21.07 5.91 5.45
N ALA A 418 -20.71 7.03 4.84
CA ALA A 418 -19.30 7.36 4.55
C ALA A 418 -18.47 7.49 5.84
N VAL A 419 -18.96 8.20 6.85
CA VAL A 419 -18.30 8.32 8.17
C VAL A 419 -18.09 6.94 8.82
N ILE A 420 -19.12 6.09 8.83
CA ILE A 420 -19.04 4.73 9.37
C ILE A 420 -18.02 3.89 8.59
N LEU A 421 -18.00 4.01 7.27
CA LEU A 421 -17.09 3.28 6.40
C LEU A 421 -15.62 3.68 6.66
N ILE A 422 -15.34 5.00 6.78
CA ILE A 422 -14.00 5.51 7.08
C ILE A 422 -13.55 5.03 8.46
N ALA A 423 -14.40 5.11 9.47
CA ALA A 423 -14.12 4.61 10.82
C ALA A 423 -13.84 3.09 10.82
N GLY A 424 -14.61 2.32 10.07
CA GLY A 424 -14.39 0.89 9.89
C GLY A 424 -13.05 0.58 9.21
N PHE A 425 -12.67 1.33 8.18
CA PHE A 425 -11.35 1.19 7.55
C PHE A 425 -10.22 1.58 8.50
N PHE A 426 -10.41 2.60 9.34
CA PHE A 426 -9.41 2.94 10.34
C PHE A 426 -9.15 1.77 11.30
N VAL A 427 -10.20 1.19 11.90
CA VAL A 427 -10.08 0.07 12.83
C VAL A 427 -9.39 -1.13 12.16
N THR A 428 -9.81 -1.50 10.95
CA THR A 428 -9.26 -2.67 10.25
C THR A 428 -7.83 -2.45 9.77
N SER A 429 -7.45 -1.24 9.38
CA SER A 429 -6.08 -0.89 8.99
C SER A 429 -5.13 -0.89 10.18
N SER A 430 -5.53 -0.32 11.32
CA SER A 430 -4.73 -0.30 12.54
C SER A 430 -4.52 -1.71 13.10
N ASP A 431 -5.57 -2.53 13.17
CA ASP A 431 -5.47 -3.91 13.65
C ASP A 431 -4.57 -4.77 12.75
N SER A 432 -4.76 -4.70 11.44
CA SER A 432 -3.92 -5.44 10.49
C SER A 432 -2.50 -4.90 10.41
N GLY A 433 -2.31 -3.59 10.54
CA GLY A 433 -1.02 -2.92 10.55
C GLY A 433 -0.17 -3.31 11.75
N SER A 434 -0.75 -3.29 12.94
CA SER A 434 -0.07 -3.72 14.17
C SER A 434 0.38 -5.18 14.10
N LEU A 435 -0.40 -6.08 13.46
CA LEU A 435 0.00 -7.46 13.20
C LEU A 435 1.22 -7.58 12.28
N VAL A 436 1.31 -6.74 11.26
CA VAL A 436 2.46 -6.76 10.33
C VAL A 436 3.71 -6.23 11.02
N ILE A 437 3.62 -5.11 11.72
CA ILE A 437 4.75 -4.54 12.46
C ILE A 437 5.23 -5.53 13.53
N ASP A 438 4.31 -6.16 14.24
CA ASP A 438 4.61 -7.20 15.20
C ASP A 438 5.34 -8.40 14.55
N SER A 439 4.88 -8.88 13.40
CA SER A 439 5.55 -9.94 12.64
C SER A 439 6.96 -9.54 12.21
N LEU A 440 7.18 -8.33 11.73
CA LEU A 440 8.51 -7.82 11.35
C LEU A 440 9.45 -7.76 12.57
N THR A 441 8.95 -7.28 13.68
CA THR A 441 9.73 -7.15 14.94
C THR A 441 9.92 -8.46 15.70
N SER A 442 9.14 -9.49 15.37
CA SER A 442 9.25 -10.85 15.92
C SER A 442 10.06 -11.81 15.04
N GLY A 443 10.70 -11.30 13.97
CA GLY A 443 11.47 -12.11 13.04
C GLY A 443 10.62 -13.03 12.16
N GLY A 444 9.43 -12.57 11.75
CA GLY A 444 8.50 -13.27 10.88
C GLY A 444 7.52 -14.22 11.58
N LYS A 445 7.40 -14.16 12.90
CA LYS A 445 6.40 -14.93 13.65
C LYS A 445 5.02 -14.28 13.47
N ILE A 446 4.00 -15.13 13.33
CA ILE A 446 2.61 -14.67 13.13
C ILE A 446 1.84 -14.66 14.46
N ASP A 447 2.23 -15.52 15.41
CA ASP A 447 1.55 -15.74 16.69
C ASP A 447 2.35 -15.10 17.84
N ALA A 448 2.60 -13.80 17.78
CA ALA A 448 3.27 -13.09 18.86
C ALA A 448 2.34 -12.79 20.05
N PRO A 449 2.88 -12.59 21.26
CA PRO A 449 2.09 -12.27 22.44
C PRO A 449 1.22 -11.03 22.27
N VAL A 450 -0.01 -11.06 22.80
CA VAL A 450 -0.99 -9.97 22.70
C VAL A 450 -0.43 -8.63 23.15
N GLY A 451 0.41 -8.60 24.18
CA GLY A 451 1.03 -7.36 24.67
C GLY A 451 1.88 -6.62 23.64
N GLN A 452 2.54 -7.33 22.72
CA GLN A 452 3.30 -6.71 21.62
C GLN A 452 2.39 -6.06 20.60
N ARG A 453 1.29 -6.71 20.26
CA ARG A 453 0.28 -6.17 19.33
C ARG A 453 -0.38 -4.91 19.91
N ILE A 454 -0.70 -4.91 21.20
CA ILE A 454 -1.20 -3.73 21.93
C ILE A 454 -0.20 -2.59 21.83
N PHE A 455 1.08 -2.86 22.07
CA PHE A 455 2.13 -1.85 21.98
C PHE A 455 2.16 -1.20 20.60
N TRP A 456 2.10 -1.98 19.52
CA TRP A 456 2.13 -1.46 18.16
C TRP A 456 0.85 -0.71 17.79
N ALA A 457 -0.33 -1.22 18.13
CA ALA A 457 -1.60 -0.54 17.87
C ALA A 457 -1.68 0.83 18.58
N VAL A 458 -1.22 0.89 19.85
CA VAL A 458 -1.15 2.17 20.59
C VAL A 458 -0.10 3.10 20.00
N SER A 459 1.04 2.56 19.56
CA SER A 459 2.11 3.35 18.93
C SER A 459 1.65 3.99 17.61
N GLU A 460 0.91 3.27 16.77
CA GLU A 460 0.33 3.79 15.52
C GLU A 460 -0.61 4.98 15.80
N GLY A 461 -1.54 4.81 16.74
CA GLY A 461 -2.45 5.87 17.14
C GLY A 461 -1.72 7.08 17.76
N ALA A 462 -0.73 6.84 18.62
CA ALA A 462 0.07 7.90 19.24
C ALA A 462 0.85 8.70 18.18
N VAL A 463 1.49 8.03 17.24
CA VAL A 463 2.23 8.69 16.14
C VAL A 463 1.27 9.49 15.26
N ALA A 464 0.12 8.94 14.89
CA ALA A 464 -0.89 9.67 14.11
C ALA A 464 -1.37 10.93 14.84
N ALA A 465 -1.67 10.83 16.15
CA ALA A 465 -2.09 11.98 16.96
C ALA A 465 -0.99 13.03 17.05
N VAL A 466 0.25 12.64 17.29
CA VAL A 466 1.38 13.56 17.46
C VAL A 466 1.75 14.25 16.15
N LEU A 467 1.71 13.56 15.02
CA LEU A 467 1.91 14.18 13.72
C LEU A 467 0.82 15.22 13.40
N LEU A 468 -0.44 14.92 13.74
CA LEU A 468 -1.53 15.90 13.59
C LEU A 468 -1.33 17.13 14.48
N ILE A 469 -0.87 16.95 15.73
CA ILE A 469 -0.57 18.05 16.66
C ILE A 469 0.61 18.89 16.14
N GLY A 470 1.64 18.26 15.61
CA GLY A 470 2.90 18.91 15.24
C GLY A 470 2.93 19.58 13.87
N GLY A 471 1.91 19.39 13.01
CA GLY A 471 1.91 19.99 11.66
C GLY A 471 0.81 19.45 10.75
N GLY A 472 -0.22 18.82 11.32
CA GLY A 472 -1.42 18.42 10.57
C GLY A 472 -1.13 17.51 9.36
N LEU A 473 -1.76 17.84 8.23
CA LEU A 473 -1.62 17.10 6.96
C LEU A 473 -0.16 17.07 6.47
N GLN A 474 0.53 18.20 6.57
CA GLN A 474 1.92 18.34 6.15
C GLN A 474 2.86 17.36 6.89
N ALA A 475 2.73 17.25 8.20
CA ALA A 475 3.54 16.33 9.01
C ALA A 475 3.29 14.85 8.64
N LEU A 476 2.04 14.49 8.37
CA LEU A 476 1.67 13.15 7.92
C LEU A 476 2.33 12.80 6.57
N GLN A 477 2.27 13.72 5.60
CA GLN A 477 2.90 13.55 4.28
C GLN A 477 4.42 13.48 4.38
N THR A 478 5.02 14.38 5.18
CA THR A 478 6.48 14.38 5.42
C THR A 478 6.96 13.05 5.98
N ALA A 479 6.26 12.50 6.96
CA ALA A 479 6.64 11.23 7.59
C ALA A 479 6.67 10.08 6.56
N ALA A 480 5.70 10.03 5.66
CA ALA A 480 5.66 9.04 4.59
C ALA A 480 6.82 9.22 3.58
N ILE A 481 7.10 10.45 3.15
CA ILE A 481 8.17 10.76 2.18
C ILE A 481 9.55 10.44 2.77
N VAL A 482 9.81 10.90 4.01
CA VAL A 482 11.12 10.73 4.66
C VAL A 482 11.45 9.25 4.91
N THR A 483 10.46 8.46 5.31
CA THR A 483 10.66 7.01 5.52
C THR A 483 10.64 6.23 4.20
N GLY A 484 9.93 6.72 3.21
CA GLY A 484 9.85 6.13 1.88
C GLY A 484 11.16 6.19 1.10
N LEU A 485 11.94 7.28 1.20
CA LEU A 485 13.17 7.44 0.43
C LEU A 485 14.23 6.35 0.68
N PRO A 486 14.69 6.11 1.92
CA PRO A 486 15.64 5.04 2.17
C PRO A 486 15.04 3.66 1.85
N PHE A 487 13.73 3.48 2.04
CA PHE A 487 13.09 2.23 1.70
C PHE A 487 12.99 2.00 0.19
N THR A 488 12.91 3.06 -0.63
CA THR A 488 13.02 2.97 -2.10
C THR A 488 14.33 2.31 -2.52
N LEU A 489 15.45 2.71 -1.92
CA LEU A 489 16.75 2.11 -2.20
C LEU A 489 16.79 0.62 -1.82
N ILE A 490 16.18 0.25 -0.70
CA ILE A 490 16.04 -1.15 -0.29
C ILE A 490 15.22 -1.93 -1.34
N LEU A 491 14.12 -1.38 -1.85
CA LEU A 491 13.31 -2.00 -2.89
C LEU A 491 14.04 -2.14 -4.23
N MET A 492 14.88 -1.17 -4.61
CA MET A 492 15.70 -1.29 -5.82
C MET A 492 16.68 -2.47 -5.72
N ILE A 493 17.31 -2.65 -4.56
CA ILE A 493 18.20 -3.81 -4.32
C ILE A 493 17.36 -5.10 -4.25
N MET A 494 16.13 -5.05 -3.75
CA MET A 494 15.18 -6.17 -3.72
C MET A 494 14.90 -6.72 -5.12
N CYS A 495 14.75 -5.86 -6.14
CA CYS A 495 14.59 -6.29 -7.54
C CYS A 495 15.73 -7.21 -7.98
N TYR A 496 16.98 -6.80 -7.71
CA TYR A 496 18.15 -7.59 -8.07
C TYR A 496 18.21 -8.91 -7.28
N SER A 497 17.87 -8.88 -5.99
CA SER A 497 17.86 -10.07 -5.15
C SER A 497 16.82 -11.09 -5.61
N LEU A 498 15.62 -10.63 -5.90
CA LEU A 498 14.55 -11.48 -6.41
C LEU A 498 14.94 -12.09 -7.76
N TYR A 499 15.49 -11.29 -8.69
CA TYR A 499 16.01 -11.80 -9.97
C TYR A 499 17.05 -12.90 -9.77
N LYS A 500 18.03 -12.68 -8.88
CA LYS A 500 19.08 -13.66 -8.58
C LYS A 500 18.51 -14.96 -8.04
N GLY A 501 17.59 -14.88 -7.08
CA GLY A 501 16.91 -16.04 -6.52
C GLY A 501 16.12 -16.83 -7.56
N LEU A 502 15.34 -16.14 -8.40
CA LEU A 502 14.56 -16.78 -9.48
C LEU A 502 15.45 -17.40 -10.54
N LYS A 503 16.58 -16.76 -10.89
CA LYS A 503 17.56 -17.30 -11.83
C LYS A 503 18.17 -18.61 -11.33
N GLU A 504 18.55 -18.68 -10.06
CA GLU A 504 19.08 -19.91 -9.45
C GLU A 504 18.07 -21.06 -9.48
N ASP A 505 16.80 -20.79 -9.20
CA ASP A 505 15.77 -21.83 -9.20
C ASP A 505 15.39 -22.25 -10.63
N MET A 506 15.35 -21.31 -11.58
CA MET A 506 15.12 -21.64 -12.98
C MET A 506 16.20 -22.58 -13.53
N GLN A 507 17.49 -22.32 -13.20
CA GLN A 507 18.59 -23.19 -13.60
C GLN A 507 18.45 -24.61 -12.99
N LYS A 508 17.97 -24.73 -11.75
CA LYS A 508 17.69 -26.04 -11.15
C LYS A 508 16.54 -26.76 -11.85
N HIS A 509 15.49 -26.02 -12.24
CA HIS A 509 14.35 -26.55 -12.98
C HIS A 509 14.75 -27.05 -14.36
N GLU A 510 15.51 -26.27 -15.11
CA GLU A 510 16.03 -26.64 -16.42
C GLU A 510 16.91 -27.90 -16.36
N LYS A 511 17.78 -27.99 -15.36
CA LYS A 511 18.62 -29.16 -15.10
C LYS A 511 17.80 -30.41 -14.81
N LYS A 512 16.79 -30.31 -13.95
CA LYS A 512 15.89 -31.45 -13.65
C LYS A 512 15.07 -31.89 -14.86
N ALA A 513 14.59 -30.96 -15.67
CA ALA A 513 13.84 -31.27 -16.89
C ALA A 513 14.71 -32.04 -17.91
N SER A 514 15.95 -31.57 -18.13
CA SER A 514 16.90 -32.24 -19.01
C SER A 514 17.30 -33.64 -18.52
N GLN A 515 17.47 -33.81 -17.20
CA GLN A 515 17.74 -35.16 -16.64
C GLN A 515 16.57 -36.12 -16.86
N LYS A 516 15.34 -35.64 -16.62
CA LYS A 516 14.13 -36.45 -16.82
C LYS A 516 13.90 -36.81 -18.30
N GLU A 517 14.21 -35.89 -19.21
CA GLU A 517 14.21 -36.17 -20.64
C GLU A 517 15.23 -37.27 -21.01
N ALA A 518 16.46 -37.18 -20.53
CA ALA A 518 17.49 -38.18 -20.76
C ALA A 518 17.07 -39.54 -20.21
N GLU A 519 16.52 -39.61 -18.99
CA GLU A 519 16.00 -40.87 -18.42
C GLU A 519 14.86 -41.47 -19.26
N ASN A 520 13.93 -40.65 -19.76
CA ASN A 520 12.86 -41.09 -20.64
C ASN A 520 13.40 -41.64 -21.97
N TYR A 521 14.39 -40.97 -22.58
CA TYR A 521 15.05 -41.46 -23.80
C TYR A 521 15.75 -42.81 -23.56
N GLU A 522 16.48 -42.98 -22.48
CA GLU A 522 17.09 -44.23 -22.11
C GLU A 522 16.05 -45.36 -21.93
N GLU A 523 14.92 -45.08 -21.28
CA GLU A 523 13.85 -46.06 -21.10
C GLU A 523 13.22 -46.47 -22.43
N ILE A 524 12.99 -45.51 -23.34
CA ILE A 524 12.49 -45.79 -24.69
C ILE A 524 13.48 -46.68 -25.48
N VAL A 525 14.76 -46.34 -25.43
CA VAL A 525 15.82 -47.13 -26.10
C VAL A 525 15.87 -48.54 -25.53
N ARG A 526 15.84 -48.72 -24.21
CA ARG A 526 15.80 -50.04 -23.57
C ARG A 526 14.57 -50.88 -23.99
N LYS A 527 13.39 -50.25 -24.11
CA LYS A 527 12.17 -50.93 -24.59
C LYS A 527 12.28 -51.35 -26.04
N ILE A 528 12.91 -50.56 -26.90
CA ILE A 528 13.12 -50.88 -28.31
C ILE A 528 14.11 -52.06 -28.49
N VAL A 529 15.23 -52.01 -27.76
CA VAL A 529 16.25 -53.09 -27.78
C VAL A 529 15.65 -54.42 -27.30
N LYS A 530 14.86 -54.39 -26.23
CA LYS A 530 14.19 -55.58 -25.66
C LYS A 530 13.11 -56.16 -26.57
N LYS A 531 12.54 -55.38 -27.49
CA LYS A 531 11.59 -55.89 -28.52
C LYS A 531 12.30 -56.48 -29.74
N ARG A 532 13.59 -56.21 -29.96
CA ARG A 532 14.38 -56.71 -31.09
C ARG A 532 15.25 -57.92 -30.75
N SER A 533 15.44 -58.18 -29.45
CA SER A 533 16.04 -59.44 -28.94
C SER A 533 14.92 -60.45 -28.65
#